data_6edf68394659262c70d4337a1ab9b1bc
#
_entry.id   6edf68394659262c70d4337a1ab9b1bc
#
_cell.length_a   1.000
_cell.length_b   1.000
_cell.length_c   1.000
_cell.angle_alpha   90.00
_cell.angle_beta   90.00
_cell.angle_gamma   90.00
#
_symmetry.space_group_name_H-M   'P 1'
#
loop_
_entity.id
_entity.type
_entity.pdbx_description
1 polymer ?
#
loop_
_entity_poly.entity_id
_entity_poly.type
_entity_poly.pdbx_seq_one_letter_code
_entity_poly.pdbx_strand_id
1 'polypeptide(L)'
;MSQAQVSMRDLLQAGAHFGHQTRYWNPKMDQYIFGARNKIHIINLEHTVPAFNDALGLVKRLAGNKNKILFVGTKRAAGKVIKEQAQRAGMPYVSHRWLGGMLTNYKTIRASIKRLRELEAQQADGTFTRLTKKEALMRTRDMEKLERSIGGIKDMGGLPDALFVVDVDHERIAITEANKLGIPVIGIVDTNSDPDGVDYIIPGNDDAIRAIKLYVTAVADACLAGRAESG
;
A
#
# COMPACT_ATOMS: atom_id res chain seq x y z
N MET A 1 18.20 20.97 1.27
CA MET A 1 16.75 20.66 1.20
C MET A 1 16.44 19.73 2.35
N SER A 2 15.53 20.09 3.26
CA SER A 2 15.23 19.29 4.45
C SER A 2 14.64 17.96 4.00
N GLN A 3 15.25 16.86 4.42
CA GLN A 3 14.64 15.54 4.31
C GLN A 3 13.27 15.63 5.00
N ALA A 4 12.22 15.24 4.30
CA ALA A 4 10.88 15.13 4.88
C ALA A 4 10.90 13.96 5.89
N GLN A 5 11.36 14.25 7.09
CA GLN A 5 11.38 13.30 8.21
C GLN A 5 10.06 13.42 8.95
N VAL A 6 9.48 12.27 9.30
CA VAL A 6 8.32 12.23 10.19
C VAL A 6 8.78 12.41 11.62
N SER A 7 8.15 13.33 12.35
CA SER A 7 8.46 13.62 13.74
C SER A 7 7.53 12.83 14.68
N MET A 8 7.97 12.64 15.92
CA MET A 8 7.13 12.06 16.98
C MET A 8 5.85 12.87 17.21
N ARG A 9 5.94 14.19 17.10
CA ARG A 9 4.80 15.09 17.24
C ARG A 9 3.73 14.85 16.18
N ASP A 10 4.14 14.65 14.92
CA ASP A 10 3.22 14.37 13.82
C ASP A 10 2.48 13.05 14.05
N LEU A 11 3.20 12.02 14.51
CA LEU A 11 2.63 10.71 14.84
C LEU A 11 1.64 10.80 16.01
N LEU A 12 1.97 11.55 17.07
CA LEU A 12 1.06 11.76 18.20
C LEU A 12 -0.22 12.48 17.78
N GLN A 13 -0.11 13.54 16.99
CA GLN A 13 -1.26 14.30 16.51
C GLN A 13 -2.17 13.46 15.59
N ALA A 14 -1.59 12.54 14.84
CA ALA A 14 -2.34 11.62 13.97
C ALA A 14 -2.97 10.44 14.74
N GLY A 15 -2.62 10.24 16.01
CA GLY A 15 -3.09 9.12 16.81
C GLY A 15 -2.40 7.79 16.49
N ALA A 16 -1.20 7.83 15.90
CA ALA A 16 -0.45 6.64 15.52
C ALA A 16 0.00 5.78 16.68
N HIS A 17 0.04 6.33 17.90
CA HIS A 17 0.42 5.64 19.14
C HIS A 17 -0.69 4.79 19.74
N PHE A 18 -1.93 4.92 19.30
CA PHE A 18 -3.02 4.08 19.79
C PHE A 18 -3.00 2.71 19.11
N GLY A 19 -2.83 1.67 19.91
CA GLY A 19 -2.98 0.29 19.46
C GLY A 19 -4.41 -0.23 19.60
N HIS A 20 -4.54 -1.54 19.61
CA HIS A 20 -5.80 -2.25 19.86
C HIS A 20 -6.01 -2.55 21.35
N GLN A 21 -7.19 -3.05 21.67
CA GLN A 21 -7.49 -3.52 23.02
C GLN A 21 -6.50 -4.59 23.46
N THR A 22 -6.08 -4.55 24.72
CA THR A 22 -5.06 -5.44 25.27
C THR A 22 -5.33 -6.93 25.07
N ARG A 23 -6.60 -7.34 25.05
CA ARG A 23 -7.00 -8.75 24.84
C ARG A 23 -6.72 -9.29 23.44
N TYR A 24 -6.53 -8.41 22.44
CA TYR A 24 -6.30 -8.81 21.04
C TYR A 24 -4.85 -8.72 20.61
N TRP A 25 -3.95 -8.39 21.51
CA TRP A 25 -2.55 -8.17 21.17
C TRP A 25 -1.84 -9.42 20.66
N ASN A 26 -0.83 -9.20 19.83
CA ASN A 26 0.09 -10.24 19.44
C ASN A 26 1.35 -10.15 20.32
N PRO A 27 1.76 -11.24 21.01
CA PRO A 27 2.96 -11.23 21.86
C PRO A 27 4.25 -10.83 21.13
N LYS A 28 4.35 -11.08 19.83
CA LYS A 28 5.50 -10.66 19.02
C LYS A 28 5.66 -9.14 18.93
N MET A 29 4.60 -8.39 19.24
CA MET A 29 4.62 -6.93 19.28
C MET A 29 5.02 -6.34 20.62
N ASP A 30 5.31 -7.16 21.62
CA ASP A 30 5.64 -6.73 22.99
C ASP A 30 6.75 -5.67 23.02
N GLN A 31 7.80 -5.87 22.25
CA GLN A 31 8.93 -4.92 22.14
C GLN A 31 8.55 -3.52 21.63
N TYR A 32 7.41 -3.37 20.95
CA TYR A 32 6.94 -2.10 20.39
C TYR A 32 5.87 -1.42 21.24
N ILE A 33 5.43 -2.08 22.31
CA ILE A 33 4.38 -1.58 23.19
C ILE A 33 5.00 -0.83 24.35
N PHE A 34 4.61 0.43 24.52
CA PHE A 34 5.03 1.26 25.65
C PHE A 34 4.32 0.86 26.97
N GLY A 35 3.03 0.57 26.86
CA GLY A 35 2.19 0.23 28.01
C GLY A 35 0.74 0.12 27.59
N ALA A 36 -0.17 0.14 28.58
CA ALA A 36 -1.61 0.11 28.36
C ALA A 36 -2.30 1.21 29.15
N ARG A 37 -3.30 1.83 28.53
CA ARG A 37 -4.19 2.81 29.17
C ARG A 37 -5.63 2.51 28.77
N ASN A 38 -6.53 2.43 29.74
CA ASN A 38 -7.95 2.14 29.50
C ASN A 38 -8.17 0.87 28.64
N LYS A 39 -7.40 -0.19 28.92
CA LYS A 39 -7.43 -1.48 28.19
C LYS A 39 -7.03 -1.37 26.71
N ILE A 40 -6.35 -0.32 26.32
CA ILE A 40 -5.79 -0.12 24.98
C ILE A 40 -4.27 -0.05 25.11
N HIS A 41 -3.56 -0.80 24.29
CA HIS A 41 -2.10 -0.72 24.20
C HIS A 41 -1.67 0.60 23.58
N ILE A 42 -0.60 1.16 24.11
CA ILE A 42 0.06 2.35 23.54
C ILE A 42 1.35 1.90 22.88
N ILE A 43 1.50 2.26 21.60
CA ILE A 43 2.70 1.96 20.83
C ILE A 43 3.80 2.93 21.22
N ASN A 44 5.02 2.41 21.40
CA ASN A 44 6.18 3.23 21.69
C ASN A 44 6.70 3.90 20.42
N LEU A 45 6.42 5.18 20.26
CA LEU A 45 6.85 5.96 19.11
C LEU A 45 8.36 6.18 19.02
N GLU A 46 9.11 5.95 20.09
CA GLU A 46 10.58 5.94 20.06
C GLU A 46 11.13 4.85 19.14
N HIS A 47 10.40 3.76 18.96
CA HIS A 47 10.70 2.73 17.95
C HIS A 47 10.13 3.09 16.57
N THR A 48 8.96 3.72 16.52
CA THR A 48 8.27 4.05 15.28
C THR A 48 9.02 5.09 14.46
N VAL A 49 9.48 6.16 15.09
CA VAL A 49 10.17 7.27 14.39
C VAL A 49 11.42 6.80 13.62
N PRO A 50 12.40 6.12 14.24
CA PRO A 50 13.57 5.67 13.51
C PRO A 50 13.24 4.61 12.46
N ALA A 51 12.35 3.66 12.77
CA ALA A 51 11.93 2.63 11.82
C ALA A 51 11.25 3.24 10.59
N PHE A 52 10.39 4.23 10.78
CA PHE A 52 9.70 4.92 9.72
C PHE A 52 10.66 5.73 8.85
N ASN A 53 11.58 6.47 9.45
CA ASN A 53 12.57 7.25 8.71
C ASN A 53 13.56 6.36 7.93
N ASP A 54 13.94 5.20 8.46
CA ASP A 54 14.74 4.21 7.74
C ASP A 54 13.99 3.67 6.52
N ALA A 55 12.72 3.36 6.67
CA ALA A 55 11.86 2.93 5.57
C ALA A 55 11.70 4.02 4.50
N LEU A 56 11.52 5.27 4.89
CA LEU A 56 11.47 6.41 3.96
C LEU A 56 12.79 6.58 3.19
N GLY A 57 13.92 6.36 3.84
CA GLY A 57 15.24 6.36 3.20
C GLY A 57 15.37 5.29 2.12
N LEU A 58 14.86 4.08 2.38
CA LEU A 58 14.81 3.00 1.39
C LEU A 58 13.91 3.38 0.21
N VAL A 59 12.69 3.85 0.49
CA VAL A 59 11.72 4.29 -0.53
C VAL A 59 12.32 5.35 -1.45
N LYS A 60 12.99 6.34 -0.87
CA LYS A 60 13.66 7.40 -1.60
C LYS A 60 14.73 6.87 -2.55
N ARG A 61 15.59 5.94 -2.09
CA ARG A 61 16.62 5.31 -2.92
C ARG A 61 16.01 4.50 -4.06
N LEU A 62 14.98 3.69 -3.78
CA LEU A 62 14.31 2.88 -4.80
C LEU A 62 13.66 3.75 -5.87
N ALA A 63 12.94 4.79 -5.47
CA ALA A 63 12.30 5.72 -6.39
C ALA A 63 13.33 6.49 -7.24
N GLY A 64 14.46 6.88 -6.67
CA GLY A 64 15.58 7.50 -7.38
C GLY A 64 16.17 6.58 -8.45
N ASN A 65 16.22 5.28 -8.20
CA ASN A 65 16.66 4.28 -9.16
C ASN A 65 15.57 3.88 -10.18
N LYS A 66 14.47 4.61 -10.25
CA LYS A 66 13.30 4.35 -11.10
C LYS A 66 12.60 3.00 -10.81
N ASN A 67 12.83 2.45 -9.64
CA ASN A 67 12.18 1.23 -9.18
C ASN A 67 10.72 1.50 -8.82
N LYS A 68 9.91 0.45 -8.84
CA LYS A 68 8.48 0.52 -8.56
C LYS A 68 8.18 0.01 -7.16
N ILE A 69 7.47 0.81 -6.39
CA ILE A 69 6.96 0.47 -5.07
C ILE A 69 5.45 0.30 -5.18
N LEU A 70 4.96 -0.90 -4.88
CA LEU A 70 3.53 -1.20 -4.91
C LEU A 70 2.88 -0.80 -3.58
N PHE A 71 1.96 0.13 -3.62
CA PHE A 71 1.17 0.57 -2.48
C PHE A 71 -0.02 -0.36 -2.31
N VAL A 72 -0.14 -1.01 -1.16
CA VAL A 72 -1.20 -1.97 -0.86
C VAL A 72 -1.99 -1.53 0.36
N GLY A 73 -3.27 -1.32 0.19
CA GLY A 73 -4.18 -0.98 1.27
C GLY A 73 -5.61 -1.13 0.81
N THR A 74 -6.21 -2.29 1.06
CA THR A 74 -7.57 -2.63 0.62
C THR A 74 -8.62 -2.38 1.69
N LYS A 75 -8.19 -2.03 2.89
CA LYS A 75 -9.07 -1.65 3.99
C LYS A 75 -9.85 -0.39 3.63
N ARG A 76 -11.11 -0.31 4.04
CA ARG A 76 -11.98 0.85 3.73
C ARG A 76 -11.37 2.19 4.13
N ALA A 77 -10.69 2.25 5.28
CA ALA A 77 -10.04 3.46 5.77
C ALA A 77 -8.79 3.85 4.96
N ALA A 78 -8.17 2.90 4.26
CA ALA A 78 -6.91 3.10 3.54
C ALA A 78 -7.08 3.26 2.03
N GLY A 79 -8.07 2.61 1.42
CA GLY A 79 -8.16 2.46 -0.03
C GLY A 79 -8.11 3.77 -0.82
N LYS A 80 -8.86 4.78 -0.39
CA LYS A 80 -8.89 6.09 -1.06
C LYS A 80 -7.52 6.78 -0.99
N VAL A 81 -6.91 6.82 0.18
CA VAL A 81 -5.61 7.47 0.40
C VAL A 81 -4.50 6.75 -0.36
N ILE A 82 -4.50 5.43 -0.36
CA ILE A 82 -3.56 4.61 -1.12
C ILE A 82 -3.62 4.96 -2.61
N LYS A 83 -4.81 4.99 -3.19
CA LYS A 83 -5.00 5.34 -4.60
C LYS A 83 -4.49 6.76 -4.91
N GLU A 84 -4.95 7.75 -4.15
CA GLU A 84 -4.61 9.15 -4.38
C GLU A 84 -3.10 9.40 -4.27
N GLN A 85 -2.47 8.89 -3.23
CA GLN A 85 -1.05 9.13 -2.98
C GLN A 85 -0.14 8.32 -3.90
N ALA A 86 -0.49 7.10 -4.24
CA ALA A 86 0.24 6.32 -5.23
C ALA A 86 0.19 6.97 -6.62
N GLN A 87 -0.96 7.46 -7.04
CA GLN A 87 -1.10 8.22 -8.29
C GLN A 87 -0.26 9.49 -8.28
N ARG A 88 -0.27 10.24 -7.17
CA ARG A 88 0.57 11.45 -7.01
C ARG A 88 2.06 11.12 -7.13
N ALA A 89 2.49 10.01 -6.56
CA ALA A 89 3.88 9.53 -6.63
C ALA A 89 4.22 8.81 -7.94
N GLY A 90 3.23 8.56 -8.81
CA GLY A 90 3.41 7.77 -10.04
C GLY A 90 3.80 6.32 -9.77
N MET A 91 3.32 5.74 -8.67
CA MET A 91 3.56 4.37 -8.26
C MET A 91 2.33 3.48 -8.45
N PRO A 92 2.52 2.16 -8.67
CA PRO A 92 1.40 1.22 -8.73
C PRO A 92 0.73 1.07 -7.36
N TYR A 93 -0.54 0.66 -7.37
CA TYR A 93 -1.31 0.47 -6.14
C TYR A 93 -2.36 -0.63 -6.28
N VAL A 94 -2.76 -1.19 -5.14
CA VAL A 94 -3.92 -2.06 -4.97
C VAL A 94 -4.75 -1.49 -3.83
N SER A 95 -5.94 -0.97 -4.13
CA SER A 95 -6.77 -0.23 -3.17
C SER A 95 -8.14 -0.82 -2.91
N HIS A 96 -8.53 -1.88 -3.63
CA HIS A 96 -9.86 -2.47 -3.48
C HIS A 96 -9.81 -3.91 -2.95
N ARG A 97 -9.18 -4.82 -3.68
CA ARG A 97 -9.01 -6.21 -3.29
C ARG A 97 -7.73 -6.78 -3.87
N TRP A 98 -6.96 -7.45 -3.03
CA TRP A 98 -5.84 -8.26 -3.51
C TRP A 98 -6.37 -9.55 -4.13
N LEU A 99 -6.06 -9.79 -5.38
CA LEU A 99 -6.37 -11.05 -6.04
C LEU A 99 -5.24 -12.04 -5.75
N GLY A 100 -5.59 -13.25 -5.32
CA GLY A 100 -4.59 -14.30 -5.13
C GLY A 100 -3.79 -14.52 -6.42
N GLY A 101 -2.46 -14.51 -6.29
CA GLY A 101 -1.55 -14.66 -7.42
C GLY A 101 -1.17 -13.38 -8.15
N MET A 102 -1.52 -12.18 -7.62
CA MET A 102 -1.13 -10.91 -8.26
C MET A 102 0.37 -10.79 -8.50
N LEU A 103 1.21 -11.36 -7.65
CA LEU A 103 2.66 -11.41 -7.80
C LEU A 103 3.13 -12.79 -8.26
N THR A 104 2.72 -13.84 -7.59
CA THR A 104 3.16 -15.21 -7.85
C THR A 104 2.61 -15.80 -9.15
N ASN A 105 1.50 -15.29 -9.65
CA ASN A 105 0.92 -15.64 -10.95
C ASN A 105 0.75 -14.41 -11.84
N TYR A 106 1.77 -13.60 -11.92
CA TYR A 106 1.75 -12.35 -12.69
C TYR A 106 1.47 -12.55 -14.19
N LYS A 107 1.82 -13.72 -14.74
CA LYS A 107 1.49 -14.05 -16.15
C LYS A 107 -0.02 -13.96 -16.43
N THR A 108 -0.85 -14.49 -15.54
CA THR A 108 -2.31 -14.41 -15.65
C THR A 108 -2.81 -12.98 -15.45
N ILE A 109 -2.22 -12.26 -14.52
CA ILE A 109 -2.57 -10.84 -14.29
C ILE A 109 -2.24 -9.99 -15.52
N ARG A 110 -1.12 -10.22 -16.20
CA ARG A 110 -0.79 -9.55 -17.47
C ARG A 110 -1.85 -9.76 -18.54
N ALA A 111 -2.41 -10.95 -18.66
CA ALA A 111 -3.50 -11.23 -19.59
C ALA A 111 -4.75 -10.40 -19.24
N SER A 112 -5.06 -10.27 -17.97
CA SER A 112 -6.16 -9.43 -17.49
C SER A 112 -5.91 -7.93 -17.74
N ILE A 113 -4.68 -7.47 -17.56
CA ILE A 113 -4.27 -6.09 -17.87
C ILE A 113 -4.44 -5.82 -19.39
N LYS A 114 -4.00 -6.76 -20.22
CA LYS A 114 -4.20 -6.66 -21.68
C LYS A 114 -5.68 -6.54 -22.01
N ARG A 115 -6.52 -7.36 -21.41
CA ARG A 115 -7.98 -7.30 -21.61
C ARG A 115 -8.56 -5.95 -21.18
N LEU A 116 -8.12 -5.40 -20.07
CA LEU A 116 -8.55 -4.07 -19.60
C LEU A 116 -8.19 -2.99 -20.65
N ARG A 117 -6.96 -2.99 -21.16
CA ARG A 117 -6.51 -2.02 -22.17
C ARG A 117 -7.26 -2.16 -23.48
N GLU A 118 -7.60 -3.38 -23.89
CA GLU A 118 -8.44 -3.62 -25.07
C GLU A 118 -9.84 -3.01 -24.90
N LEU A 119 -10.46 -3.17 -23.73
CA LEU A 119 -11.76 -2.58 -23.43
C LEU A 119 -11.72 -1.04 -23.37
N GLU A 120 -10.67 -0.47 -22.78
CA GLU A 120 -10.44 0.98 -22.76
C GLU A 120 -10.28 1.55 -24.18
N ALA A 121 -9.52 0.88 -25.04
CA ALA A 121 -9.34 1.26 -26.42
C ALA A 121 -10.65 1.19 -27.22
N GLN A 122 -11.44 0.13 -27.03
CA GLN A 122 -12.75 -0.03 -27.65
C GLN A 122 -13.76 1.03 -27.20
N GLN A 123 -13.67 1.48 -25.96
CA GLN A 123 -14.48 2.58 -25.48
C GLN A 123 -14.07 3.91 -26.13
N ALA A 124 -12.77 4.16 -26.22
CA ALA A 124 -12.22 5.40 -26.78
C ALA A 124 -12.45 5.54 -28.29
N ASP A 125 -12.40 4.44 -29.05
CA ASP A 125 -12.60 4.45 -30.51
C ASP A 125 -14.06 4.40 -30.95
N GLY A 126 -15.02 4.40 -30.00
CA GLY A 126 -16.45 4.38 -30.26
C GLY A 126 -17.02 2.99 -30.60
N THR A 127 -16.26 1.91 -30.44
CA THR A 127 -16.73 0.54 -30.70
C THR A 127 -17.99 0.22 -29.90
N PHE A 128 -18.10 0.70 -28.65
CA PHE A 128 -19.27 0.46 -27.80
C PHE A 128 -20.57 1.05 -28.35
N THR A 129 -20.49 2.12 -29.15
CA THR A 129 -21.67 2.73 -29.77
C THR A 129 -22.25 1.90 -30.92
N ARG A 130 -21.44 0.99 -31.48
CA ARG A 130 -21.84 0.07 -32.56
C ARG A 130 -22.43 -1.23 -32.05
N LEU A 131 -22.37 -1.47 -30.74
CA LEU A 131 -22.90 -2.67 -30.09
C LEU A 131 -24.37 -2.48 -29.68
N THR A 132 -25.03 -3.59 -29.38
CA THR A 132 -26.33 -3.53 -28.74
C THR A 132 -26.18 -2.93 -27.32
N LYS A 133 -27.23 -2.28 -26.78
CA LYS A 133 -27.22 -1.70 -25.45
C LYS A 133 -26.80 -2.71 -24.37
N LYS A 134 -27.24 -3.97 -24.50
CA LYS A 134 -26.90 -5.04 -23.58
C LYS A 134 -25.40 -5.38 -23.62
N GLU A 135 -24.85 -5.54 -24.80
CA GLU A 135 -23.41 -5.85 -24.99
C GLU A 135 -22.52 -4.70 -24.53
N ALA A 136 -22.87 -3.46 -24.86
CA ALA A 136 -22.15 -2.28 -24.41
C ALA A 136 -22.14 -2.19 -22.86
N LEU A 137 -23.28 -2.44 -22.22
CA LEU A 137 -23.39 -2.45 -20.76
C LEU A 137 -22.54 -3.56 -20.13
N MET A 138 -22.54 -4.77 -20.69
CA MET A 138 -21.72 -5.88 -20.21
C MET A 138 -20.23 -5.55 -20.30
N ARG A 139 -19.76 -5.02 -21.44
CA ARG A 139 -18.36 -4.62 -21.60
C ARG A 139 -17.95 -3.48 -20.65
N THR A 140 -18.82 -2.51 -20.46
CA THR A 140 -18.60 -1.42 -19.49
C THR A 140 -18.43 -1.97 -18.07
N ARG A 141 -19.31 -2.88 -17.65
CA ARG A 141 -19.21 -3.53 -16.32
C ARG A 141 -17.95 -4.37 -16.17
N ASP A 142 -17.56 -5.10 -17.20
CA ASP A 142 -16.30 -5.87 -17.20
C ASP A 142 -15.09 -4.96 -17.08
N MET A 143 -15.08 -3.87 -17.83
CA MET A 143 -14.01 -2.86 -17.76
C MET A 143 -13.92 -2.23 -16.37
N GLU A 144 -15.04 -1.80 -15.79
CA GLU A 144 -15.09 -1.22 -14.45
C GLU A 144 -14.62 -2.22 -13.37
N LYS A 145 -14.99 -3.50 -13.50
CA LYS A 145 -14.55 -4.55 -12.60
C LYS A 145 -13.04 -4.77 -12.68
N LEU A 146 -12.48 -4.83 -13.89
CA LEU A 146 -11.04 -4.96 -14.09
C LEU A 146 -10.29 -3.73 -13.61
N GLU A 147 -10.76 -2.53 -13.93
CA GLU A 147 -10.14 -1.27 -13.46
C GLU A 147 -10.11 -1.20 -11.93
N ARG A 148 -11.17 -1.62 -11.27
CA ARG A 148 -11.24 -1.64 -9.81
C ARG A 148 -10.23 -2.63 -9.18
N SER A 149 -10.03 -3.78 -9.83
CA SER A 149 -9.17 -4.84 -9.29
C SER A 149 -7.70 -4.67 -9.65
N ILE A 150 -7.40 -4.31 -10.88
CA ILE A 150 -6.04 -4.31 -11.44
C ILE A 150 -5.64 -2.99 -12.12
N GLY A 151 -6.52 -2.00 -12.15
CA GLY A 151 -6.24 -0.71 -12.79
C GLY A 151 -5.01 -0.01 -12.22
N GLY A 152 -4.77 -0.15 -10.93
CA GLY A 152 -3.61 0.45 -10.26
C GLY A 152 -2.26 -0.16 -10.65
N ILE A 153 -2.26 -1.36 -11.20
CA ILE A 153 -1.03 -2.07 -11.61
C ILE A 153 -0.86 -2.19 -13.14
N LYS A 154 -1.77 -1.62 -13.91
CA LYS A 154 -1.74 -1.72 -15.38
C LYS A 154 -0.47 -1.15 -16.01
N ASP A 155 0.14 -0.15 -15.41
CA ASP A 155 1.37 0.52 -15.89
C ASP A 155 2.63 0.08 -15.11
N MET A 156 2.54 -0.94 -14.27
CA MET A 156 3.67 -1.42 -13.47
C MET A 156 4.78 -2.06 -14.32
N GLY A 157 4.42 -2.68 -15.44
CA GLY A 157 5.37 -3.21 -16.43
C GLY A 157 6.08 -4.50 -16.05
N GLY A 158 5.91 -4.98 -14.83
CA GLY A 158 6.56 -6.18 -14.30
C GLY A 158 6.26 -6.31 -12.80
N LEU A 159 7.03 -7.15 -12.10
CA LEU A 159 6.94 -7.27 -10.65
C LEU A 159 7.47 -5.99 -9.97
N PRO A 160 6.88 -5.57 -8.84
CA PRO A 160 7.39 -4.43 -8.08
C PRO A 160 8.73 -4.77 -7.40
N ASP A 161 9.49 -3.75 -7.06
CA ASP A 161 10.79 -3.88 -6.37
C ASP A 161 10.61 -3.86 -4.84
N ALA A 162 9.52 -3.33 -4.35
CA ALA A 162 9.12 -3.35 -2.95
C ALA A 162 7.59 -3.20 -2.80
N LEU A 163 7.06 -3.67 -1.67
CA LEU A 163 5.69 -3.42 -1.24
C LEU A 163 5.68 -2.45 -0.07
N PHE A 164 4.72 -1.54 -0.08
CA PHE A 164 4.32 -0.76 1.09
C PHE A 164 2.89 -1.14 1.47
N VAL A 165 2.70 -1.70 2.66
CA VAL A 165 1.45 -2.33 3.10
C VAL A 165 0.91 -1.61 4.33
N VAL A 166 -0.35 -1.23 4.28
CA VAL A 166 -1.11 -0.74 5.44
C VAL A 166 -2.01 -1.86 5.96
N ASP A 167 -1.87 -2.21 7.22
CA ASP A 167 -2.53 -3.35 7.88
C ASP A 167 -2.04 -4.71 7.34
N VAL A 168 -0.96 -5.20 7.94
CA VAL A 168 -0.29 -6.44 7.50
C VAL A 168 -1.14 -7.70 7.66
N ASP A 169 -2.04 -7.76 8.65
CA ASP A 169 -2.91 -8.93 8.81
C ASP A 169 -4.00 -8.97 7.74
N HIS A 170 -4.58 -7.83 7.42
CA HIS A 170 -5.57 -7.71 6.34
C HIS A 170 -4.97 -8.07 4.98
N GLU A 171 -3.72 -7.68 4.74
CA GLU A 171 -2.99 -7.89 3.49
C GLU A 171 -2.02 -9.08 3.54
N ARG A 172 -2.30 -10.08 4.38
CA ARG A 172 -1.39 -11.22 4.60
C ARG A 172 -1.07 -11.99 3.33
N ILE A 173 -2.01 -12.12 2.43
CA ILE A 173 -1.80 -12.80 1.13
C ILE A 173 -0.74 -12.08 0.31
N ALA A 174 -0.80 -10.76 0.24
CA ALA A 174 0.18 -9.93 -0.47
C ALA A 174 1.59 -10.10 0.10
N ILE A 175 1.72 -10.10 1.41
CA ILE A 175 3.00 -10.29 2.12
C ILE A 175 3.56 -11.68 1.85
N THR A 176 2.74 -12.72 1.92
CA THR A 176 3.14 -14.10 1.64
C THR A 176 3.66 -14.25 0.21
N GLU A 177 2.97 -13.66 -0.76
CA GLU A 177 3.39 -13.70 -2.17
C GLU A 177 4.70 -12.93 -2.38
N ALA A 178 4.86 -11.76 -1.77
CA ALA A 178 6.09 -10.98 -1.82
C ALA A 178 7.28 -11.76 -1.23
N ASN A 179 7.09 -12.41 -0.09
CA ASN A 179 8.12 -13.24 0.54
C ASN A 179 8.55 -14.41 -0.34
N LYS A 180 7.61 -15.07 -1.02
CA LYS A 180 7.93 -16.16 -1.97
C LYS A 180 8.80 -15.70 -3.13
N LEU A 181 8.68 -14.45 -3.54
CA LEU A 181 9.44 -13.87 -4.65
C LEU A 181 10.66 -13.06 -4.19
N GLY A 182 10.92 -13.00 -2.89
CA GLY A 182 12.04 -12.21 -2.34
C GLY A 182 11.87 -10.70 -2.48
N ILE A 183 10.63 -10.20 -2.60
CA ILE A 183 10.34 -8.78 -2.70
C ILE A 183 10.27 -8.18 -1.29
N PRO A 184 11.05 -7.12 -0.96
CA PRO A 184 11.01 -6.48 0.35
C PRO A 184 9.63 -5.91 0.67
N VAL A 185 9.21 -6.06 1.93
CA VAL A 185 7.93 -5.55 2.43
C VAL A 185 8.17 -4.50 3.50
N ILE A 186 7.62 -3.33 3.30
CA ILE A 186 7.51 -2.25 4.28
C ILE A 186 6.08 -2.27 4.80
N GLY A 187 5.87 -2.45 6.08
CA GLY A 187 4.53 -2.61 6.63
C GLY A 187 4.25 -1.79 7.87
N ILE A 188 3.05 -1.22 7.95
CA ILE A 188 2.50 -0.66 9.18
C ILE A 188 1.92 -1.80 9.99
N VAL A 189 2.45 -2.02 11.19
CA VAL A 189 2.10 -3.14 12.06
C VAL A 189 1.51 -2.62 13.36
N ASP A 190 0.26 -2.94 13.62
CA ASP A 190 -0.43 -2.60 14.86
C ASP A 190 -0.20 -3.67 15.94
N THR A 191 -0.63 -3.41 17.16
CA THR A 191 -0.40 -4.28 18.32
C THR A 191 -1.05 -5.65 18.25
N ASN A 192 -2.10 -5.80 17.43
CA ASN A 192 -2.80 -7.07 17.19
C ASN A 192 -2.22 -7.88 16.02
N SER A 193 -1.32 -7.33 15.26
CA SER A 193 -0.84 -7.91 14.01
C SER A 193 0.42 -8.75 14.21
N ASP A 194 0.61 -9.74 13.32
CA ASP A 194 1.83 -10.54 13.27
C ASP A 194 2.89 -9.83 12.39
N PRO A 195 4.05 -9.45 12.94
CA PRO A 195 5.10 -8.79 12.19
C PRO A 195 5.92 -9.72 11.28
N ASP A 196 5.70 -11.02 11.32
CA ASP A 196 6.45 -11.98 10.51
C ASP A 196 6.27 -11.71 9.02
N GLY A 197 7.36 -11.81 8.28
CA GLY A 197 7.40 -11.58 6.83
C GLY A 197 7.50 -10.12 6.42
N VAL A 198 7.51 -9.18 7.36
CA VAL A 198 7.69 -7.75 7.11
C VAL A 198 9.17 -7.40 7.33
N ASP A 199 9.85 -6.92 6.28
CA ASP A 199 11.27 -6.59 6.33
C ASP A 199 11.54 -5.26 7.05
N TYR A 200 10.66 -4.28 6.87
CA TYR A 200 10.70 -2.97 7.51
C TYR A 200 9.41 -2.77 8.31
N ILE A 201 9.47 -3.09 9.60
CA ILE A 201 8.34 -2.99 10.52
C ILE A 201 8.22 -1.56 11.02
N ILE A 202 7.09 -0.93 10.75
CA ILE A 202 6.74 0.39 11.25
C ILE A 202 5.60 0.21 12.26
N PRO A 203 5.88 0.20 13.57
CA PRO A 203 4.82 0.08 14.57
C PRO A 203 3.90 1.29 14.52
N GLY A 204 2.60 1.07 14.42
CA GLY A 204 1.66 2.18 14.35
C GLY A 204 0.21 1.74 14.21
N ASN A 205 -0.69 2.66 14.52
CA ASN A 205 -2.13 2.46 14.34
C ASN A 205 -2.46 2.29 12.85
N ASP A 206 -3.19 1.26 12.51
CA ASP A 206 -3.61 0.94 11.14
C ASP A 206 -5.11 1.17 10.88
N ASP A 207 -5.85 1.74 11.83
CA ASP A 207 -7.28 2.00 11.73
C ASP A 207 -7.64 3.49 11.59
N ALA A 208 -6.90 4.37 12.24
CA ALA A 208 -7.18 5.80 12.24
C ALA A 208 -6.86 6.42 10.87
N ILE A 209 -7.85 7.06 10.25
CA ILE A 209 -7.71 7.68 8.93
C ILE A 209 -6.56 8.70 8.91
N ARG A 210 -6.40 9.48 9.97
CA ARG A 210 -5.32 10.48 10.08
C ARG A 210 -3.94 9.83 10.11
N ALA A 211 -3.79 8.72 10.85
CA ALA A 211 -2.54 7.98 10.91
C ALA A 211 -2.19 7.35 9.56
N ILE A 212 -3.14 6.68 8.93
CA ILE A 212 -2.97 6.08 7.60
C ILE A 212 -2.58 7.17 6.58
N LYS A 213 -3.26 8.31 6.59
CA LYS A 213 -2.94 9.42 5.70
C LYS A 213 -1.51 9.93 5.90
N LEU A 214 -1.07 10.05 7.14
CA LEU A 214 0.30 10.45 7.47
C LEU A 214 1.32 9.48 6.86
N TYR A 215 1.15 8.18 7.08
CA TYR A 215 2.07 7.16 6.56
C TYR A 215 2.15 7.16 5.04
N VAL A 216 1.00 7.11 4.39
CA VAL A 216 0.92 7.00 2.92
C VAL A 216 1.43 8.27 2.25
N THR A 217 1.10 9.44 2.79
CA THR A 217 1.59 10.73 2.29
C THR A 217 3.12 10.83 2.42
N ALA A 218 3.67 10.43 3.55
CA ALA A 218 5.12 10.46 3.78
C ALA A 218 5.88 9.53 2.81
N VAL A 219 5.33 8.34 2.55
CA VAL A 219 5.92 7.41 1.57
C VAL A 219 5.84 7.96 0.15
N ALA A 220 4.73 8.58 -0.23
CA ALA A 220 4.59 9.24 -1.53
C ALA A 220 5.56 10.42 -1.68
N ASP A 221 5.73 11.23 -0.64
CA ASP A 221 6.70 12.34 -0.63
C ASP A 221 8.14 11.84 -0.77
N ALA A 222 8.50 10.72 -0.13
CA ALA A 222 9.80 10.09 -0.28
C ALA A 222 10.04 9.59 -1.72
N CYS A 223 9.03 9.04 -2.38
CA CYS A 223 9.09 8.65 -3.79
C CYS A 223 9.38 9.87 -4.69
N LEU A 224 8.65 10.95 -4.49
CA LEU A 224 8.83 12.19 -5.26
C LEU A 224 10.20 12.82 -5.02
N ALA A 225 10.67 12.85 -3.77
CA ALA A 225 11.99 13.36 -3.42
C ALA A 225 13.12 12.53 -4.08
N GLY A 226 13.00 11.20 -4.07
CA GLY A 226 13.96 10.32 -4.71
C GLY A 226 14.06 10.54 -6.22
N ARG A 227 12.93 10.73 -6.89
CA ARG A 227 12.90 11.05 -8.33
C ARG A 227 13.51 12.42 -8.65
N ALA A 228 13.24 13.42 -7.82
CA ALA A 228 13.78 14.77 -8.01
C ALA A 228 15.30 14.83 -7.88
N GLU A 229 15.92 13.95 -7.07
CA GLU A 229 17.36 13.89 -6.91
C GLU A 229 18.08 13.12 -8.02
N SER A 230 17.38 12.28 -8.76
CA SER A 230 17.95 11.44 -9.83
C SER A 230 17.74 12.00 -11.25
N GLY A 231 17.02 13.11 -11.38
CA GLY A 231 16.85 13.89 -12.62
C GLY A 231 17.85 15.00 -12.68
#